data_67a55e4a492c0ddef2b0e66b0880afe4
#
_entry.id   67a55e4a492c0ddef2b0e66b0880afe4
#
_cell.length_a   1.000
_cell.length_b   1.000
_cell.length_c   1.000
_cell.angle_alpha   90.00
_cell.angle_beta   90.00
_cell.angle_gamma   90.00
#
_symmetry.space_group_name_H-M   'P 1'
#
loop_
_entity.id
_entity.type
_entity.pdbx_description
1 polymer ?
#
loop_
_entity_poly.entity_id
_entity_poly.type
_entity_poly.pdbx_seq_one_letter_code
_entity_poly.pdbx_strand_id
1 'polypeptide(L)'
;MSVMSIDTISENSAFGGVQGIFGHSMGGHGALTIALRNPQTFRSVSAFSPIVAPSQCPWGTKALGGYLGPDRKTWQDNDATALITGGARVAGEILIDQGTADDFLEEQLKPHLFTEACGKAGQPLRLRMQEGYDHSYYFIASFMKDHFAHHAGLLLD
;
A
#
# COMPACT_ATOMS: atom_id res chain seq x y z
N MET A 1 11.73 -22.13 4.35
CA MET A 1 10.34 -21.66 4.19
C MET A 1 10.16 -21.37 2.70
N SER A 2 9.44 -22.24 1.99
CA SER A 2 9.26 -22.08 0.53
C SER A 2 8.28 -20.96 0.29
N VAL A 3 8.70 -19.88 -0.37
CA VAL A 3 7.80 -18.84 -0.83
C VAL A 3 7.04 -19.42 -2.02
N MET A 4 5.75 -19.70 -1.83
CA MET A 4 4.88 -20.11 -2.93
C MET A 4 4.77 -18.90 -3.88
N SER A 5 5.20 -19.08 -5.12
CA SER A 5 5.09 -18.00 -6.12
C SER A 5 3.62 -17.74 -6.46
N ILE A 6 3.31 -16.51 -6.83
CA ILE A 6 1.97 -16.11 -7.30
C ILE A 6 1.52 -17.00 -8.46
N ASP A 7 2.45 -17.37 -9.34
CA ASP A 7 2.20 -18.25 -10.49
C ASP A 7 1.70 -19.64 -10.05
N THR A 8 2.27 -20.20 -8.99
CA THR A 8 1.84 -21.52 -8.45
C THR A 8 0.42 -21.49 -7.91
N ILE A 9 -0.03 -20.35 -7.38
CA ILE A 9 -1.42 -20.17 -6.89
C ILE A 9 -2.38 -20.05 -8.06
N SER A 10 -2.03 -19.32 -9.11
CA SER A 10 -2.87 -19.12 -10.29
C SER A 10 -3.05 -20.40 -11.11
N GLU A 11 -2.04 -21.26 -11.19
CA GLU A 11 -2.11 -22.55 -11.89
C GLU A 11 -3.02 -23.57 -11.20
N ASN A 12 -3.18 -23.49 -9.87
CA ASN A 12 -3.93 -24.48 -9.07
C ASN A 12 -5.29 -24.00 -8.58
N SER A 13 -5.72 -22.81 -8.93
CA SER A 13 -7.02 -22.25 -8.51
C SER A 13 -7.79 -21.68 -9.67
N ALA A 14 -9.12 -21.84 -9.64
CA ALA A 14 -10.06 -21.25 -10.62
C ALA A 14 -10.18 -19.72 -10.45
N PHE A 15 -9.06 -19.03 -10.15
CA PHE A 15 -9.04 -17.58 -10.08
C PHE A 15 -8.95 -16.98 -11.48
N GLY A 16 -9.81 -16.02 -11.79
CA GLY A 16 -9.95 -15.37 -13.10
C GLY A 16 -8.78 -14.45 -13.51
N GLY A 17 -7.56 -14.68 -13.02
CA GLY A 17 -6.36 -13.95 -13.44
C GLY A 17 -6.22 -12.53 -12.88
N VAL A 18 -7.22 -12.01 -12.16
CA VAL A 18 -7.20 -10.65 -11.60
C VAL A 18 -7.07 -10.75 -10.07
N GLN A 19 -6.15 -9.99 -9.50
CA GLN A 19 -5.81 -10.09 -8.08
C GLN A 19 -6.00 -8.75 -7.35
N GLY A 20 -6.34 -8.85 -6.06
CA GLY A 20 -6.29 -7.74 -5.11
C GLY A 20 -5.13 -7.93 -4.14
N ILE A 21 -4.61 -6.84 -3.64
CA ILE A 21 -3.55 -6.85 -2.63
C ILE A 21 -3.86 -5.84 -1.53
N PHE A 22 -3.66 -6.25 -0.28
CA PHE A 22 -3.77 -5.34 0.86
C PHE A 22 -2.79 -5.70 1.96
N GLY A 23 -2.56 -4.77 2.89
CA GLY A 23 -1.67 -4.98 4.02
C GLY A 23 -1.76 -3.88 5.06
N HIS A 24 -1.10 -4.09 6.20
CA HIS A 24 -1.03 -3.15 7.32
C HIS A 24 0.41 -2.68 7.53
N SER A 25 0.60 -1.39 7.82
CA SER A 25 1.89 -0.80 8.18
C SER A 25 2.98 -1.07 7.14
N MET A 26 4.02 -1.81 7.48
CA MET A 26 5.04 -2.30 6.56
C MET A 26 4.43 -3.21 5.47
N GLY A 27 3.46 -4.05 5.81
CA GLY A 27 2.69 -4.84 4.82
C GLY A 27 1.85 -3.96 3.91
N GLY A 28 1.32 -2.84 4.41
CA GLY A 28 0.65 -1.82 3.61
C GLY A 28 1.61 -1.12 2.64
N HIS A 29 2.82 -0.80 3.10
CA HIS A 29 3.90 -0.35 2.21
C HIS A 29 4.16 -1.36 1.09
N GLY A 30 4.29 -2.65 1.45
CA GLY A 30 4.48 -3.72 0.47
C GLY A 30 3.33 -3.82 -0.53
N ALA A 31 2.08 -3.75 -0.06
CA ALA A 31 0.90 -3.80 -0.93
C ALA A 31 0.91 -2.67 -1.97
N LEU A 32 1.18 -1.44 -1.54
CA LEU A 32 1.24 -0.28 -2.43
C LEU A 32 2.39 -0.40 -3.44
N THR A 33 3.60 -0.69 -3.00
CA THR A 33 4.78 -0.74 -3.88
C THR A 33 4.70 -1.91 -4.87
N ILE A 34 4.27 -3.09 -4.42
CA ILE A 34 4.10 -4.26 -5.29
C ILE A 34 3.05 -4.00 -6.37
N ALA A 35 1.89 -3.44 -5.99
CA ALA A 35 0.83 -3.12 -6.95
C ALA A 35 1.27 -2.07 -7.97
N LEU A 36 1.89 -0.98 -7.54
CA LEU A 36 2.37 0.09 -8.41
C LEU A 36 3.46 -0.37 -9.39
N ARG A 37 4.25 -1.37 -9.01
CA ARG A 37 5.26 -1.99 -9.87
C ARG A 37 4.69 -3.08 -10.78
N ASN A 38 3.52 -3.62 -10.45
CA ASN A 38 2.87 -4.70 -11.20
C ASN A 38 1.39 -4.39 -11.49
N PRO A 39 1.08 -3.26 -12.15
CA PRO A 39 -0.30 -2.78 -12.30
C PRO A 39 -1.18 -3.69 -13.17
N GLN A 40 -0.58 -4.57 -13.98
CA GLN A 40 -1.31 -5.54 -14.78
C GLN A 40 -1.77 -6.76 -13.98
N THR A 41 -1.11 -7.03 -12.84
CA THR A 41 -1.43 -8.15 -11.95
C THR A 41 -2.47 -7.76 -10.91
N PHE A 42 -2.31 -6.58 -10.30
CA PHE A 42 -3.16 -6.13 -9.21
C PHE A 42 -4.16 -5.07 -9.67
N ARG A 43 -5.42 -5.46 -9.72
CA ARG A 43 -6.53 -4.59 -10.11
C ARG A 43 -7.16 -3.83 -8.93
N SER A 44 -6.99 -4.35 -7.73
CA SER A 44 -7.51 -3.76 -6.51
C SER A 44 -6.44 -3.66 -5.44
N VAL A 45 -6.32 -2.48 -4.82
CA VAL A 45 -5.28 -2.17 -3.85
C VAL A 45 -5.87 -1.46 -2.64
N SER A 46 -5.54 -1.93 -1.44
CA SER A 46 -5.87 -1.21 -0.23
C SER A 46 -4.81 -1.36 0.87
N ALA A 47 -4.83 -0.48 1.86
CA ALA A 47 -3.88 -0.55 2.97
C ALA A 47 -4.45 0.05 4.27
N PHE A 48 -4.01 -0.51 5.40
CA PHE A 48 -4.23 0.02 6.73
C PHE A 48 -2.95 0.66 7.25
N SER A 49 -2.99 1.92 7.63
CA SER A 49 -1.86 2.68 8.21
C SER A 49 -0.53 2.39 7.50
N PRO A 50 -0.44 2.52 6.15
CA PRO A 50 0.77 2.16 5.43
C PRO A 50 1.90 3.16 5.63
N ILE A 51 3.15 2.68 5.58
CA ILE A 51 4.32 3.55 5.40
C ILE A 51 4.39 3.93 3.91
N VAL A 52 3.93 5.12 3.56
CA VAL A 52 3.76 5.51 2.15
C VAL A 52 5.01 6.12 1.50
N ALA A 53 5.92 6.67 2.32
CA ALA A 53 7.12 7.36 1.87
C ALA A 53 8.34 6.95 2.72
N PRO A 54 8.80 5.68 2.63
CA PRO A 54 9.89 5.18 3.46
C PRO A 54 11.20 5.95 3.28
N SER A 55 11.46 6.50 2.13
CA SER A 55 12.64 7.35 1.90
C SER A 55 12.63 8.66 2.72
N GLN A 56 11.47 9.04 3.28
CA GLN A 56 11.24 10.29 4.01
C GLN A 56 10.83 10.07 5.47
N CYS A 57 11.04 8.88 6.01
CA CYS A 57 10.79 8.58 7.43
C CYS A 57 11.95 7.83 8.08
N PRO A 58 12.14 7.93 9.40
CA PRO A 58 13.27 7.31 10.11
C PRO A 58 13.35 5.80 9.92
N TRP A 59 12.23 5.10 10.06
CA TRP A 59 12.18 3.66 9.88
C TRP A 59 12.61 3.26 8.45
N GLY A 60 12.03 3.92 7.44
CA GLY A 60 12.32 3.59 6.03
C GLY A 60 13.76 3.92 5.65
N THR A 61 14.31 5.03 6.12
CA THR A 61 15.73 5.38 5.92
C THR A 61 16.64 4.29 6.47
N LYS A 62 16.35 3.77 7.66
CA LYS A 62 17.10 2.66 8.26
C LYS A 62 16.95 1.36 7.44
N ALA A 63 15.71 1.00 7.09
CA ALA A 63 15.41 -0.23 6.38
C ALA A 63 15.99 -0.23 4.95
N LEU A 64 15.70 0.82 4.15
CA LEU A 64 16.19 0.93 2.79
C LEU A 64 17.71 1.06 2.73
N GLY A 65 18.31 1.83 3.66
CA GLY A 65 19.77 1.91 3.78
C GLY A 65 20.42 0.58 4.12
N GLY A 66 19.79 -0.23 4.97
CA GLY A 66 20.26 -1.57 5.34
C GLY A 66 20.14 -2.60 4.22
N TYR A 67 19.02 -2.57 3.47
CA TYR A 67 18.75 -3.56 2.42
C TYR A 67 19.32 -3.18 1.05
N LEU A 68 19.30 -1.90 0.69
CA LEU A 68 19.65 -1.40 -0.65
C LEU A 68 20.95 -0.58 -0.67
N GLY A 69 21.53 -0.32 0.49
CA GLY A 69 22.72 0.52 0.62
C GLY A 69 22.40 2.02 0.63
N PRO A 70 23.46 2.87 0.63
CA PRO A 70 23.31 4.31 0.85
C PRO A 70 22.84 5.12 -0.37
N ASP A 71 22.82 4.53 -1.56
CA ASP A 71 22.36 5.23 -2.77
C ASP A 71 20.84 5.39 -2.77
N ARG A 72 20.39 6.59 -2.43
CA ARG A 72 18.96 6.93 -2.36
C ARG A 72 18.21 6.81 -3.71
N LYS A 73 18.91 6.76 -4.83
CA LYS A 73 18.27 6.55 -6.13
C LYS A 73 17.66 5.14 -6.23
N THR A 74 18.31 4.15 -5.61
CA THR A 74 17.81 2.76 -5.59
C THR A 74 16.57 2.59 -4.70
N TRP A 75 16.28 3.56 -3.82
CA TRP A 75 15.13 3.49 -2.92
C TRP A 75 13.80 3.84 -3.58
N GLN A 76 13.84 4.60 -4.70
CA GLN A 76 12.64 5.12 -5.36
C GLN A 76 11.70 4.01 -5.84
N ASP A 77 12.25 2.90 -6.30
CA ASP A 77 11.46 1.74 -6.73
C ASP A 77 10.78 1.00 -5.56
N ASN A 78 11.13 1.35 -4.34
CA ASN A 78 10.60 0.80 -3.09
C ASN A 78 9.93 1.87 -2.21
N ASP A 79 9.45 2.94 -2.82
CA ASP A 79 8.74 4.04 -2.16
C ASP A 79 7.47 4.37 -2.96
N ALA A 80 6.30 4.12 -2.37
CA ALA A 80 5.02 4.27 -3.06
C ALA A 80 4.79 5.72 -3.54
N THR A 81 5.18 6.71 -2.73
CA THR A 81 5.06 8.13 -3.08
C THR A 81 6.00 8.49 -4.25
N ALA A 82 7.22 7.97 -4.24
CA ALA A 82 8.17 8.16 -5.34
C ALA A 82 7.68 7.48 -6.63
N LEU A 83 7.14 6.26 -6.54
CA LEU A 83 6.57 5.54 -7.68
C LEU A 83 5.42 6.33 -8.33
N ILE A 84 4.46 6.83 -7.55
CA ILE A 84 3.36 7.69 -8.05
C ILE A 84 3.91 8.95 -8.71
N THR A 85 4.86 9.62 -8.08
CA THR A 85 5.51 10.83 -8.61
C THR A 85 6.25 10.52 -9.92
N GLY A 86 6.87 9.35 -10.03
CA GLY A 86 7.56 8.87 -11.22
C GLY A 86 6.64 8.39 -12.35
N GLY A 87 5.33 8.38 -12.16
CA GLY A 87 4.35 8.03 -13.21
C GLY A 87 3.68 6.68 -13.05
N ALA A 88 4.05 5.87 -12.03
CA ALA A 88 3.38 4.61 -11.77
C ALA A 88 1.90 4.82 -11.37
N ARG A 89 1.01 3.95 -11.86
CA ARG A 89 -0.44 4.01 -11.61
C ARG A 89 -1.01 2.61 -11.49
N VAL A 90 -2.10 2.48 -10.73
CA VAL A 90 -2.99 1.33 -10.77
C VAL A 90 -4.33 1.73 -11.39
N ALA A 91 -5.04 0.78 -11.98
CA ALA A 91 -6.25 1.06 -12.74
C ALA A 91 -7.41 1.57 -11.88
N GLY A 92 -7.52 1.07 -10.64
CA GLY A 92 -8.62 1.39 -9.73
C GLY A 92 -8.28 2.47 -8.70
N GLU A 93 -9.26 2.82 -7.88
CA GLU A 93 -9.07 3.63 -6.70
C GLU A 93 -8.28 2.85 -5.64
N ILE A 94 -7.28 3.47 -5.04
CA ILE A 94 -6.58 2.93 -3.87
C ILE A 94 -7.37 3.31 -2.62
N LEU A 95 -7.65 2.35 -1.73
CA LEU A 95 -8.27 2.60 -0.43
C LEU A 95 -7.21 2.57 0.67
N ILE A 96 -7.16 3.62 1.49
CA ILE A 96 -6.32 3.66 2.70
C ILE A 96 -7.19 4.04 3.90
N ASP A 97 -7.12 3.25 4.96
CA ASP A 97 -7.60 3.63 6.28
C ASP A 97 -6.43 3.99 7.20
N GLN A 98 -6.57 5.08 7.95
CA GLN A 98 -5.57 5.61 8.87
C GLN A 98 -6.20 6.05 10.18
N GLY A 99 -5.74 5.51 11.30
CA GLY A 99 -6.18 5.95 12.62
C GLY A 99 -5.62 7.32 13.00
N THR A 100 -6.45 8.19 13.59
CA THR A 100 -6.02 9.53 14.02
C THR A 100 -5.23 9.52 15.32
N ALA A 101 -5.37 8.46 16.15
CA ALA A 101 -4.62 8.27 17.39
C ALA A 101 -3.41 7.32 17.22
N ASP A 102 -2.97 7.11 15.98
CA ASP A 102 -1.83 6.27 15.65
C ASP A 102 -0.52 6.99 16.00
N ASP A 103 0.26 6.45 16.94
CA ASP A 103 1.51 7.03 17.40
C ASP A 103 2.58 7.19 16.28
N PHE A 104 2.44 6.45 15.19
CA PHE A 104 3.35 6.51 14.05
C PHE A 104 2.91 7.49 12.96
N LEU A 105 1.72 8.09 13.09
CA LEU A 105 1.08 8.90 12.05
C LEU A 105 2.01 10.00 11.50
N GLU A 106 2.53 10.83 12.41
CA GLU A 106 3.28 12.02 12.03
C GLU A 106 4.74 11.75 11.63
N GLU A 107 5.38 10.77 12.26
CA GLU A 107 6.80 10.52 12.06
C GLU A 107 7.09 9.48 10.97
N GLN A 108 6.28 8.44 10.90
CA GLN A 108 6.57 7.27 10.06
C GLN A 108 5.61 7.11 8.87
N LEU A 109 4.30 7.29 9.09
CA LEU A 109 3.28 6.94 8.09
C LEU A 109 3.04 8.04 7.07
N LYS A 110 2.88 9.28 7.51
CA LYS A 110 2.80 10.50 6.69
C LYS A 110 1.85 10.40 5.49
N PRO A 111 0.58 9.97 5.67
CA PRO A 111 -0.34 9.72 4.56
C PRO A 111 -0.57 10.93 3.65
N HIS A 112 -0.38 12.14 4.17
CA HIS A 112 -0.48 13.39 3.40
C HIS A 112 0.47 13.44 2.20
N LEU A 113 1.69 12.86 2.30
CA LEU A 113 2.65 12.82 1.20
C LEU A 113 2.12 12.00 0.01
N PHE A 114 1.50 10.87 0.29
CA PHE A 114 0.90 10.03 -0.74
C PHE A 114 -0.35 10.67 -1.35
N THR A 115 -1.18 11.32 -0.51
CA THR A 115 -2.37 12.05 -0.96
C THR A 115 -1.98 13.17 -1.92
N GLU A 116 -0.96 13.94 -1.59
CA GLU A 116 -0.45 14.99 -2.47
C GLU A 116 0.09 14.44 -3.80
N ALA A 117 0.89 13.37 -3.74
CA ALA A 117 1.41 12.72 -4.94
C ALA A 117 0.30 12.17 -5.83
N CYS A 118 -0.68 11.46 -5.26
CA CYS A 118 -1.84 10.94 -5.98
C CYS A 118 -2.65 12.06 -6.64
N GLY A 119 -2.91 13.15 -5.90
CA GLY A 119 -3.65 14.30 -6.43
C GLY A 119 -2.96 14.95 -7.63
N LYS A 120 -1.65 15.20 -7.55
CA LYS A 120 -0.84 15.74 -8.66
C LYS A 120 -0.80 14.81 -9.87
N ALA A 121 -0.81 13.54 -9.62
CA ALA A 121 -0.65 12.50 -10.61
C ALA A 121 -1.96 12.00 -11.22
N GLY A 122 -3.11 12.41 -10.67
CA GLY A 122 -4.42 11.92 -11.10
C GLY A 122 -4.69 10.45 -10.76
N GLN A 123 -3.99 9.87 -9.77
CA GLN A 123 -4.29 8.54 -9.26
C GLN A 123 -5.47 8.62 -8.29
N PRO A 124 -6.60 7.94 -8.55
CA PRO A 124 -7.70 7.91 -7.60
C PRO A 124 -7.28 7.33 -6.25
N LEU A 125 -7.52 8.07 -5.18
CA LEU A 125 -7.22 7.68 -3.80
C LEU A 125 -8.37 8.03 -2.89
N ARG A 126 -8.80 7.08 -2.08
CA ARG A 126 -9.73 7.28 -0.97
C ARG A 126 -8.97 7.05 0.34
N LEU A 127 -8.50 8.12 0.94
CA LEU A 127 -7.95 8.12 2.29
C LEU A 127 -9.09 8.39 3.29
N ARG A 128 -9.28 7.48 4.25
CA ARG A 128 -10.24 7.64 5.35
C ARG A 128 -9.49 7.77 6.66
N MET A 129 -9.65 8.92 7.32
CA MET A 129 -9.12 9.13 8.67
C MET A 129 -10.15 8.61 9.68
N GLN A 130 -9.77 7.63 10.47
CA GLN A 130 -10.63 6.94 11.45
C GLN A 130 -10.36 7.51 12.84
N GLU A 131 -11.31 8.28 13.34
CA GLU A 131 -11.17 9.05 14.58
C GLU A 131 -10.96 8.15 15.80
N GLY A 132 -9.90 8.43 16.59
CA GLY A 132 -9.57 7.75 17.83
C GLY A 132 -8.98 6.35 17.69
N TYR A 133 -8.81 5.84 16.46
CA TYR A 133 -8.15 4.54 16.26
C TYR A 133 -6.62 4.68 16.25
N ASP A 134 -5.98 3.70 16.86
CA ASP A 134 -4.53 3.55 16.94
C ASP A 134 -3.97 2.60 15.85
N HIS A 135 -2.72 2.12 16.03
CA HIS A 135 -2.04 1.19 15.11
C HIS A 135 -2.34 -0.28 15.37
N SER A 136 -3.42 -0.62 16.07
CA SER A 136 -3.71 -1.97 16.57
C SER A 136 -4.47 -2.86 15.60
N TYR A 137 -4.51 -4.15 15.89
CA TYR A 137 -5.35 -5.11 15.17
C TYR A 137 -6.86 -4.84 15.34
N TYR A 138 -7.26 -4.16 16.42
CA TYR A 138 -8.64 -3.75 16.59
C TYR A 138 -9.08 -2.75 15.53
N PHE A 139 -8.21 -1.80 15.19
CA PHE A 139 -8.43 -0.90 14.06
C PHE A 139 -8.64 -1.67 12.75
N ILE A 140 -7.75 -2.60 12.42
CA ILE A 140 -7.85 -3.42 11.20
C ILE A 140 -9.17 -4.20 11.19
N ALA A 141 -9.51 -4.88 12.29
CA ALA A 141 -10.73 -5.69 12.40
C ALA A 141 -12.01 -4.86 12.19
N SER A 142 -12.01 -3.60 12.68
CA SER A 142 -13.17 -2.70 12.59
C SER A 142 -13.51 -2.34 11.13
N PHE A 143 -12.53 -2.24 10.25
CA PHE A 143 -12.72 -1.80 8.86
C PHE A 143 -12.42 -2.88 7.81
N MET A 144 -12.06 -4.08 8.20
CA MET A 144 -11.74 -5.18 7.27
C MET A 144 -12.88 -5.47 6.28
N LYS A 145 -14.13 -5.41 6.75
CA LYS A 145 -15.31 -5.62 5.89
C LYS A 145 -15.36 -4.62 4.72
N ASP A 146 -15.00 -3.37 4.97
CA ASP A 146 -15.01 -2.33 3.94
C ASP A 146 -13.91 -2.55 2.91
N HIS A 147 -12.74 -3.03 3.35
CA HIS A 147 -11.66 -3.40 2.44
C HIS A 147 -12.05 -4.60 1.57
N PHE A 148 -12.70 -5.63 2.11
CA PHE A 148 -13.25 -6.72 1.31
C PHE A 148 -14.30 -6.24 0.30
N ALA A 149 -15.19 -5.33 0.70
CA ALA A 149 -16.18 -4.75 -0.22
C ALA A 149 -15.51 -3.94 -1.34
N HIS A 150 -14.46 -3.17 -1.03
CA HIS A 150 -13.65 -2.45 -2.00
C HIS A 150 -13.01 -3.40 -3.03
N HIS A 151 -12.36 -4.47 -2.56
CA HIS A 151 -11.77 -5.46 -3.44
C HIS A 151 -12.81 -6.17 -4.29
N ALA A 152 -13.93 -6.59 -3.70
CA ALA A 152 -15.00 -7.28 -4.43
C ALA A 152 -15.58 -6.40 -5.55
N GLY A 153 -15.81 -5.11 -5.29
CA GLY A 153 -16.32 -4.18 -6.31
C GLY A 153 -15.39 -3.97 -7.50
N LEU A 154 -14.08 -4.14 -7.32
CA LEU A 154 -13.10 -3.97 -8.41
C LEU A 154 -12.69 -5.27 -9.10
N LEU A 155 -12.92 -6.42 -8.46
CA LEU A 155 -12.51 -7.72 -8.99
C LEU A 155 -13.65 -8.48 -9.67
N LEU A 156 -14.93 -8.16 -9.33
CA LEU A 156 -16.10 -8.86 -9.84
C LEU A 156 -16.79 -8.13 -11.00
N ASP A 157 -16.37 -6.89 -11.28
CA ASP A 157 -16.78 -6.11 -12.47
C ASP A 157 -15.87 -6.43 -13.68
#